data_8b33250b0b65821952cd906aceb232d0
#
_entry.id   8b33250b0b65821952cd906aceb232d0
#
_cell.length_a   1.000
_cell.length_b   1.000
_cell.length_c   1.000
_cell.angle_alpha   90.00
_cell.angle_beta   90.00
_cell.angle_gamma   90.00
#
_symmetry.space_group_name_H-M   'P 1'
#
loop_
_entity.id
_entity.type
_entity.pdbx_description
1 polymer ?
#
loop_
_entity_poly.entity_id
_entity_poly.type
_entity_poly.pdbx_seq_one_letter_code
_entity_poly.pdbx_strand_id
1 'polypeptide(L)'
;MSQTLMEGVEVEAPAPRSGGILGVALPAPQGWMQGLSIPFYGCGEPVLVDRCVTAEDNPLNKTAVAEFNPFAITQSATCSSLSRLDQKKHAEERLDSTTEWAVARQLATDDVGLGSPSFEDGTSLGTVADGDFVLAVGTLEQAAADAGFGTQWWLHAPVKAAAFLARLDLLNGRWSPTGAPWIISVGYPVQGATTIRLWVTGSVWAAVDDPFVLNDLDRRNNNDEAFANRSAIVAFDPCINFYIDVTVPASP
;
A
#
# COMPACT_ATOMS: atom_id res chain seq x y z
N MET A 1 -24.50 -12.51 -46.82
CA MET A 1 -23.78 -13.20 -45.72
C MET A 1 -23.88 -12.29 -44.51
N SER A 2 -24.71 -12.65 -43.56
CA SER A 2 -24.92 -11.89 -42.32
C SER A 2 -23.76 -12.23 -41.35
N GLN A 3 -22.90 -11.25 -41.08
CA GLN A 3 -21.92 -11.40 -39.98
C GLN A 3 -22.68 -11.21 -38.68
N THR A 4 -22.83 -12.28 -37.95
CA THR A 4 -23.29 -12.25 -36.56
C THR A 4 -22.15 -11.63 -35.74
N LEU A 5 -22.29 -10.36 -35.35
CA LEU A 5 -21.47 -9.74 -34.34
C LEU A 5 -21.66 -10.58 -33.06
N MET A 6 -20.58 -11.21 -32.57
CA MET A 6 -20.59 -11.76 -31.21
C MET A 6 -20.76 -10.56 -30.27
N GLU A 7 -21.90 -10.48 -29.59
CA GLU A 7 -22.04 -9.62 -28.42
C GLU A 7 -20.95 -10.03 -27.41
N GLY A 8 -19.99 -9.15 -27.22
CA GLY A 8 -18.96 -9.38 -26.22
C GLY A 8 -19.61 -9.48 -24.84
N VAL A 9 -19.25 -10.48 -24.07
CA VAL A 9 -19.64 -10.56 -22.66
C VAL A 9 -19.00 -9.38 -21.94
N GLU A 10 -19.83 -8.48 -21.45
CA GLU A 10 -19.37 -7.35 -20.64
C GLU A 10 -18.92 -7.90 -19.28
N VAL A 11 -17.62 -7.92 -19.05
CA VAL A 11 -17.04 -8.33 -17.76
C VAL A 11 -16.86 -7.06 -16.96
N GLU A 12 -17.55 -6.96 -15.82
CA GLU A 12 -17.32 -5.85 -14.87
C GLU A 12 -15.87 -5.80 -14.43
N ALA A 13 -15.32 -4.58 -14.32
CA ALA A 13 -13.99 -4.39 -13.75
C ALA A 13 -13.94 -5.00 -12.34
N PRO A 14 -12.90 -5.76 -12.01
CA PRO A 14 -12.81 -6.39 -10.70
C PRO A 14 -12.75 -5.32 -9.60
N ALA A 15 -13.66 -5.44 -8.63
CA ALA A 15 -13.63 -4.58 -7.45
C ALA A 15 -12.28 -4.71 -6.70
N PRO A 16 -11.83 -3.65 -6.01
CA PRO A 16 -10.63 -3.69 -5.19
C PRO A 16 -10.66 -4.90 -4.25
N ARG A 17 -9.54 -5.58 -4.11
CA ARG A 17 -9.45 -6.75 -3.23
C ARG A 17 -9.71 -6.32 -1.79
N SER A 18 -10.62 -7.00 -1.11
CA SER A 18 -11.03 -6.67 0.27
C SER A 18 -9.89 -6.72 1.30
N GLY A 19 -8.76 -7.35 0.97
CA GLY A 19 -7.55 -7.43 1.81
C GLY A 19 -6.41 -6.53 1.34
N GLY A 20 -6.59 -5.76 0.26
CA GLY A 20 -5.59 -4.83 -0.25
C GLY A 20 -5.56 -3.51 0.52
N ILE A 21 -4.63 -2.63 0.14
CA ILE A 21 -4.40 -1.37 0.86
C ILE A 21 -5.63 -0.47 0.86
N LEU A 22 -6.32 -0.33 -0.26
CA LEU A 22 -7.53 0.50 -0.37
C LEU A 22 -8.73 -0.07 0.39
N GLY A 23 -8.72 -1.38 0.71
CA GLY A 23 -9.79 -2.05 1.46
C GLY A 23 -9.55 -2.12 2.96
N VAL A 24 -8.33 -1.82 3.45
CA VAL A 24 -7.92 -1.99 4.86
C VAL A 24 -7.42 -0.69 5.48
N ALA A 25 -6.73 0.17 4.72
CA ALA A 25 -6.22 1.44 5.21
C ALA A 25 -7.35 2.37 5.69
N LEU A 26 -7.01 3.25 6.61
CA LEU A 26 -7.92 4.32 7.04
C LEU A 26 -8.13 5.31 5.90
N PRO A 27 -9.33 5.91 5.77
CA PRO A 27 -9.54 6.97 4.78
C PRO A 27 -8.65 8.17 5.11
N ALA A 28 -8.00 8.73 4.09
CA ALA A 28 -7.25 9.97 4.26
C ALA A 28 -8.19 11.13 4.61
N PRO A 29 -7.74 12.08 5.45
CA PRO A 29 -8.55 13.23 5.83
C PRO A 29 -8.88 14.13 4.63
N GLN A 30 -9.89 14.98 4.78
CA GLN A 30 -10.25 15.98 3.75
C GLN A 30 -9.06 16.89 3.44
N GLY A 31 -8.89 17.24 2.17
CA GLY A 31 -7.79 18.10 1.72
C GLY A 31 -6.48 17.35 1.42
N TRP A 32 -6.48 16.04 1.43
CA TRP A 32 -5.31 15.18 1.15
C TRP A 32 -4.61 15.49 -0.18
N MET A 33 -5.30 16.09 -1.16
CA MET A 33 -4.74 16.54 -2.44
C MET A 33 -3.61 17.58 -2.28
N GLN A 34 -3.50 18.23 -1.12
CA GLN A 34 -2.43 19.16 -0.79
C GLN A 34 -1.27 18.49 -0.04
N GLY A 35 -1.31 17.18 0.12
CA GLY A 35 -0.38 16.40 0.92
C GLY A 35 -0.90 16.11 2.32
N LEU A 36 -0.29 15.14 2.98
CA LEU A 36 -0.57 14.79 4.37
C LEU A 36 0.68 15.02 5.21
N SER A 37 0.50 15.74 6.29
CA SER A 37 1.52 15.89 7.35
C SER A 37 1.07 15.07 8.55
N ILE A 38 1.80 14.01 8.85
CA ILE A 38 1.52 13.15 10.00
C ILE A 38 2.46 13.55 11.13
N PRO A 39 1.95 14.20 12.19
CA PRO A 39 2.74 14.48 13.37
C PRO A 39 2.94 13.17 14.14
N PHE A 40 4.18 12.85 14.46
CA PHE A 40 4.49 11.79 15.37
C PHE A 40 5.17 12.35 16.62
N TYR A 41 4.59 12.05 17.76
CA TYR A 41 5.05 12.49 19.06
C TYR A 41 6.14 11.54 19.53
N GLY A 42 7.36 11.76 19.04
CA GLY A 42 8.55 11.05 19.47
C GLY A 42 8.38 9.52 19.53
N CYS A 43 8.97 8.84 18.58
CA CYS A 43 9.07 7.39 18.62
C CYS A 43 10.01 7.01 19.79
N GLY A 44 9.48 6.68 20.94
CA GLY A 44 10.29 6.37 22.11
C GLY A 44 9.47 6.05 23.35
N GLU A 45 10.13 5.53 24.37
CA GLU A 45 9.50 5.18 25.64
C GLU A 45 8.72 6.36 26.23
N PRO A 46 7.51 6.10 26.76
CA PRO A 46 6.77 7.13 27.47
C PRO A 46 7.57 7.55 28.71
N VAL A 47 7.91 8.82 28.78
CA VAL A 47 8.59 9.36 29.96
C VAL A 47 7.56 9.52 31.07
N LEU A 48 7.69 8.70 32.10
CA LEU A 48 6.90 8.86 33.32
C LEU A 48 7.44 10.08 34.09
N VAL A 49 6.74 11.20 34.00
CA VAL A 49 7.10 12.41 34.73
C VAL A 49 6.24 12.57 35.99
N ASP A 50 6.85 13.07 37.05
CA ASP A 50 6.11 13.47 38.25
C ASP A 50 5.07 14.53 37.86
N ARG A 51 3.88 14.42 38.46
CA ARG A 51 2.73 15.31 38.21
C ARG A 51 3.00 16.79 38.47
N CYS A 52 4.13 17.11 39.10
CA CYS A 52 4.56 18.46 39.46
C CYS A 52 5.63 19.07 38.55
N VAL A 53 5.98 18.42 37.43
CA VAL A 53 6.95 18.98 36.47
C VAL A 53 6.31 20.12 35.68
N THR A 54 6.99 21.26 35.59
CA THR A 54 6.50 22.41 34.83
C THR A 54 6.56 22.15 33.32
N ALA A 55 5.68 22.79 32.55
CA ALA A 55 5.58 22.58 31.10
C ALA A 55 6.87 22.87 30.31
N GLU A 56 7.80 23.63 30.88
CA GLU A 56 9.10 23.97 30.28
C GLU A 56 10.09 22.80 30.25
N ASP A 57 9.95 21.83 31.15
CA ASP A 57 10.82 20.66 31.25
C ASP A 57 10.24 19.40 30.54
N ASN A 58 9.14 19.57 29.79
CA ASN A 58 8.50 18.45 29.11
C ASN A 58 9.27 18.09 27.82
N PRO A 59 9.94 16.92 27.75
CA PRO A 59 10.67 16.49 26.56
C PRO A 59 9.78 16.22 25.32
N LEU A 60 8.44 16.24 25.50
CA LEU A 60 7.45 15.97 24.44
C LEU A 60 7.26 17.12 23.44
N ASN A 61 7.98 18.23 23.58
CA ASN A 61 7.82 19.41 22.71
C ASN A 61 8.52 19.33 21.34
N LYS A 62 9.08 18.20 20.95
CA LYS A 62 9.65 18.00 19.61
C LYS A 62 8.76 17.07 18.80
N THR A 63 7.75 17.65 18.20
CA THR A 63 6.93 16.91 17.20
C THR A 63 7.74 16.85 15.90
N ALA A 64 8.18 15.67 15.52
CA ALA A 64 8.64 15.42 14.18
C ALA A 64 7.40 15.24 13.28
N VAL A 65 7.51 15.63 12.02
CA VAL A 65 6.43 15.54 11.04
C VAL A 65 6.93 14.76 9.85
N ALA A 66 6.19 13.74 9.45
CA ALA A 66 6.39 13.04 8.20
C ALA A 66 5.46 13.63 7.13
N GLU A 67 6.01 13.96 5.99
CA GLU A 67 5.26 14.54 4.88
C GLU A 67 5.05 13.48 3.79
N PHE A 68 3.81 13.36 3.32
CA PHE A 68 3.42 12.48 2.24
C PHE A 68 2.74 13.29 1.14
N ASN A 69 3.21 13.10 -0.08
CA ASN A 69 2.74 13.85 -1.23
C ASN A 69 1.80 13.01 -2.09
N PRO A 70 0.74 13.62 -2.67
CA PRO A 70 -0.12 12.95 -3.63
C PRO A 70 0.65 12.66 -4.92
N PHE A 71 0.25 11.61 -5.62
CA PHE A 71 0.81 11.20 -6.90
C PHE A 71 -0.29 10.87 -7.89
N ALA A 72 0.05 10.84 -9.17
CA ALA A 72 -0.87 10.50 -10.24
C ALA A 72 -0.64 9.07 -10.73
N ILE A 73 -1.73 8.36 -10.96
CA ILE A 73 -1.74 7.05 -11.62
C ILE A 73 -2.36 7.24 -12.99
N THR A 74 -1.64 6.89 -14.04
CA THR A 74 -2.10 7.08 -15.42
C THR A 74 -2.09 5.76 -16.17
N GLN A 75 -3.16 5.49 -16.91
CA GLN A 75 -3.26 4.38 -17.85
C GLN A 75 -3.74 4.86 -19.20
N SER A 76 -3.31 4.18 -20.26
CA SER A 76 -3.76 4.49 -21.61
C SER A 76 -4.33 3.26 -22.32
N ALA A 77 -5.20 3.51 -23.27
CA ALA A 77 -5.71 2.50 -24.18
C ALA A 77 -5.61 3.01 -25.61
N THR A 78 -4.87 2.28 -26.42
CA THR A 78 -4.75 2.49 -27.87
C THR A 78 -5.29 1.28 -28.59
N CYS A 79 -6.30 1.45 -29.42
CA CYS A 79 -6.77 0.38 -30.28
C CYS A 79 -7.48 0.96 -31.51
N SER A 80 -6.92 0.75 -32.68
CA SER A 80 -7.46 1.28 -33.95
C SER A 80 -8.81 0.68 -34.35
N SER A 81 -9.23 -0.41 -33.72
CA SER A 81 -10.50 -1.10 -34.00
C SER A 81 -11.64 -0.76 -33.03
N LEU A 82 -11.37 -0.03 -31.95
CA LEU A 82 -12.36 0.35 -30.97
C LEU A 82 -12.94 1.75 -31.27
N SER A 83 -14.19 1.96 -30.89
CA SER A 83 -14.77 3.29 -30.85
C SER A 83 -14.08 4.14 -29.77
N ARG A 84 -14.17 5.48 -29.89
CA ARG A 84 -13.61 6.39 -28.86
C ARG A 84 -14.20 6.17 -27.47
N LEU A 85 -15.47 5.77 -27.41
CA LEU A 85 -16.14 5.49 -26.16
C LEU A 85 -15.56 4.21 -25.52
N ASP A 86 -15.33 3.18 -26.32
CA ASP A 86 -14.76 1.92 -25.86
C ASP A 86 -13.32 2.11 -25.38
N GLN A 87 -12.54 2.95 -26.08
CA GLN A 87 -11.17 3.29 -25.66
C GLN A 87 -11.14 3.97 -24.28
N LYS A 88 -12.08 4.90 -24.02
CA LYS A 88 -12.20 5.54 -22.70
C LYS A 88 -12.53 4.53 -21.61
N LYS A 89 -13.53 3.70 -21.87
CA LYS A 89 -13.94 2.64 -20.94
C LYS A 89 -12.76 1.71 -20.63
N HIS A 90 -12.02 1.28 -21.64
CA HIS A 90 -10.82 0.45 -21.45
C HIS A 90 -9.69 1.14 -20.67
N ALA A 91 -9.44 2.42 -20.91
CA ALA A 91 -8.44 3.16 -20.14
C ALA A 91 -8.84 3.25 -18.66
N GLU A 92 -10.11 3.50 -18.37
CA GLU A 92 -10.67 3.55 -17.02
C GLU A 92 -10.60 2.18 -16.33
N GLU A 93 -11.03 1.10 -16.98
CA GLU A 93 -10.94 -0.26 -16.46
C GLU A 93 -9.51 -0.69 -16.13
N ARG A 94 -8.55 -0.31 -17.00
CA ARG A 94 -7.13 -0.55 -16.73
C ARG A 94 -6.63 0.26 -15.54
N LEU A 95 -7.04 1.51 -15.44
CA LEU A 95 -6.71 2.36 -14.29
C LEU A 95 -7.23 1.73 -12.99
N ASP A 96 -8.50 1.33 -12.96
CA ASP A 96 -9.12 0.69 -11.79
C ASP A 96 -8.39 -0.60 -11.39
N SER A 97 -8.05 -1.45 -12.35
CA SER A 97 -7.36 -2.71 -12.10
C SER A 97 -5.92 -2.53 -11.58
N THR A 98 -5.27 -1.41 -11.87
CA THR A 98 -3.88 -1.14 -11.50
C THR A 98 -3.72 -0.20 -10.31
N THR A 99 -4.79 0.50 -9.90
CA THR A 99 -4.75 1.48 -8.82
C THR A 99 -4.23 0.89 -7.51
N GLU A 100 -4.77 -0.25 -7.08
CA GLU A 100 -4.33 -0.95 -5.85
C GLU A 100 -2.83 -1.29 -5.90
N TRP A 101 -2.35 -1.79 -7.04
CA TRP A 101 -0.93 -2.10 -7.23
C TRP A 101 -0.07 -0.83 -7.11
N ALA A 102 -0.47 0.27 -7.75
CA ALA A 102 0.30 1.51 -7.77
C ALA A 102 0.38 2.14 -6.37
N VAL A 103 -0.73 2.16 -5.63
CA VAL A 103 -0.78 2.70 -4.26
C VAL A 103 0.11 1.88 -3.32
N ALA A 104 0.02 0.55 -3.38
CA ALA A 104 0.86 -0.31 -2.55
C ALA A 104 2.34 -0.23 -2.94
N ARG A 105 2.63 -0.07 -4.24
CA ARG A 105 4.00 0.09 -4.75
C ARG A 105 4.61 1.40 -4.25
N GLN A 106 3.88 2.51 -4.33
CA GLN A 106 4.33 3.80 -3.83
C GLN A 106 4.64 3.76 -2.33
N LEU A 107 3.77 3.13 -1.52
CA LEU A 107 3.99 2.96 -0.09
C LEU A 107 5.25 2.15 0.21
N ALA A 108 5.49 1.11 -0.57
CA ALA A 108 6.61 0.20 -0.31
C ALA A 108 7.97 0.78 -0.71
N THR A 109 8.04 1.54 -1.81
CA THR A 109 9.33 1.88 -2.46
C THR A 109 9.53 3.35 -2.82
N ASP A 110 8.54 4.22 -2.57
CA ASP A 110 8.52 5.61 -3.10
C ASP A 110 8.86 5.67 -4.60
N ASP A 111 8.21 4.81 -5.39
CA ASP A 111 8.52 4.53 -6.81
C ASP A 111 8.51 5.79 -7.69
N VAL A 112 7.71 6.79 -7.31
CA VAL A 112 7.64 8.10 -7.99
C VAL A 112 8.75 9.05 -7.54
N GLY A 113 9.44 8.76 -6.43
CA GLY A 113 10.54 9.58 -5.92
C GLY A 113 10.10 10.92 -5.34
N LEU A 114 9.01 10.94 -4.59
CA LEU A 114 8.47 12.13 -3.94
C LEU A 114 9.20 12.52 -2.66
N GLY A 115 10.12 11.67 -2.19
CA GLY A 115 10.80 11.83 -0.90
C GLY A 115 9.87 11.56 0.29
N SER A 116 8.74 10.91 0.06
CA SER A 116 7.85 10.46 1.13
C SER A 116 8.44 9.23 1.83
N PRO A 117 8.25 9.07 3.15
CA PRO A 117 8.65 7.85 3.84
C PRO A 117 8.08 6.60 3.17
N SER A 118 8.90 5.55 3.08
CA SER A 118 8.55 4.28 2.46
C SER A 118 8.92 3.09 3.36
N PHE A 119 8.51 1.89 3.00
CA PHE A 119 8.93 0.69 3.73
C PHE A 119 10.42 0.40 3.58
N GLU A 120 11.07 0.89 2.52
CA GLU A 120 12.51 0.74 2.32
C GLU A 120 13.33 1.51 3.37
N ASP A 121 12.75 2.56 3.95
CA ASP A 121 13.35 3.33 5.05
C ASP A 121 13.23 2.62 6.40
N GLY A 122 12.54 1.47 6.44
CA GLY A 122 12.29 0.70 7.64
C GLY A 122 13.54 0.04 8.23
N THR A 123 13.48 -0.23 9.53
CA THR A 123 14.55 -0.94 10.24
C THR A 123 14.43 -2.45 10.01
N SER A 124 15.53 -3.07 9.58
CA SER A 124 15.60 -4.54 9.42
C SER A 124 15.67 -5.23 10.78
N LEU A 125 14.82 -6.21 10.99
CA LEU A 125 14.88 -7.13 12.14
C LEU A 125 15.67 -8.41 11.82
N GLY A 126 16.28 -8.48 10.64
CA GLY A 126 17.11 -9.61 10.20
C GLY A 126 16.37 -10.58 9.28
N THR A 127 16.83 -11.83 9.29
CA THR A 127 16.31 -12.88 8.40
C THR A 127 15.96 -14.12 9.23
N VAL A 128 14.78 -14.67 8.97
CA VAL A 128 14.30 -15.93 9.55
C VAL A 128 14.44 -17.03 8.50
N ALA A 129 15.05 -18.13 8.88
CA ALA A 129 15.28 -19.27 8.00
C ALA A 129 14.05 -20.22 7.92
N ASP A 130 14.12 -21.15 6.99
CA ASP A 130 13.25 -22.35 6.88
C ASP A 130 11.74 -22.07 6.79
N GLY A 131 11.35 -20.87 6.39
CA GLY A 131 9.94 -20.50 6.24
C GLY A 131 9.20 -20.37 7.58
N ASP A 132 9.89 -20.06 8.67
CA ASP A 132 9.26 -19.86 9.99
C ASP A 132 8.57 -18.48 10.05
N PHE A 133 7.41 -18.42 9.45
CA PHE A 133 6.56 -17.23 9.48
C PHE A 133 5.99 -16.93 10.87
N VAL A 134 5.89 -17.94 11.75
CA VAL A 134 5.39 -17.73 13.11
C VAL A 134 6.38 -16.89 13.91
N LEU A 135 7.68 -17.26 13.84
CA LEU A 135 8.73 -16.48 14.47
C LEU A 135 8.84 -15.08 13.85
N ALA A 136 8.75 -14.98 12.52
CA ALA A 136 8.84 -13.70 11.81
C ALA A 136 7.72 -12.73 12.22
N VAL A 137 6.46 -13.19 12.22
CA VAL A 137 5.31 -12.36 12.62
C VAL A 137 5.40 -11.98 14.09
N GLY A 138 5.73 -12.92 14.97
CA GLY A 138 5.91 -12.62 16.40
C GLY A 138 7.01 -11.58 16.66
N THR A 139 8.11 -11.65 15.92
CA THR A 139 9.20 -10.66 16.00
C THR A 139 8.77 -9.27 15.51
N LEU A 140 8.01 -9.19 14.40
CA LEU A 140 7.46 -7.92 13.90
C LEU A 140 6.47 -7.31 14.89
N GLU A 141 5.55 -8.09 15.42
CA GLU A 141 4.55 -7.61 16.37
C GLU A 141 5.17 -7.16 17.69
N GLN A 142 6.21 -7.88 18.17
CA GLN A 142 6.96 -7.46 19.34
C GLN A 142 7.68 -6.14 19.10
N ALA A 143 8.38 -5.99 17.96
CA ALA A 143 9.06 -4.75 17.62
C ALA A 143 8.07 -3.57 17.49
N ALA A 144 6.90 -3.82 16.91
CA ALA A 144 5.85 -2.80 16.81
C ALA A 144 5.28 -2.42 18.18
N ALA A 145 5.09 -3.39 19.07
CA ALA A 145 4.61 -3.13 20.42
C ALA A 145 5.63 -2.32 21.24
N ASP A 146 6.91 -2.65 21.11
CA ASP A 146 8.00 -1.96 21.80
C ASP A 146 8.19 -0.51 21.31
N ALA A 147 8.01 -0.28 19.99
CA ALA A 147 8.14 1.06 19.40
C ALA A 147 6.86 1.89 19.54
N GLY A 148 5.70 1.25 19.44
CA GLY A 148 4.39 1.93 19.37
C GLY A 148 3.70 2.16 20.70
N PHE A 149 4.18 1.59 21.81
CA PHE A 149 3.64 1.75 23.17
C PHE A 149 2.10 1.66 23.27
N GLY A 150 1.51 0.70 22.53
CA GLY A 150 0.06 0.47 22.53
C GLY A 150 -0.70 1.20 21.43
N THR A 151 -0.02 1.85 20.48
CA THR A 151 -0.65 2.32 19.25
C THR A 151 -1.00 1.14 18.35
N GLN A 152 -1.95 1.34 17.46
CA GLN A 152 -2.35 0.32 16.50
C GLN A 152 -1.29 0.21 15.40
N TRP A 153 -0.94 -1.02 14.99
CA TRP A 153 -0.04 -1.31 13.89
C TRP A 153 -0.72 -2.16 12.81
N TRP A 154 -0.15 -2.13 11.60
CA TRP A 154 -0.58 -2.89 10.44
C TRP A 154 0.54 -3.81 9.99
N LEU A 155 0.18 -5.03 9.66
CA LEU A 155 1.09 -6.00 9.06
C LEU A 155 0.92 -5.99 7.54
N HIS A 156 2.02 -6.10 6.81
CA HIS A 156 2.03 -6.04 5.35
C HIS A 156 2.76 -7.26 4.78
N ALA A 157 2.19 -7.81 3.71
CA ALA A 157 2.78 -8.95 3.04
C ALA A 157 2.51 -8.93 1.52
N PRO A 158 3.46 -9.40 0.70
CA PRO A 158 3.18 -9.67 -0.70
C PRO A 158 2.22 -10.86 -0.83
N VAL A 159 1.46 -10.91 -1.92
CA VAL A 159 0.48 -12.01 -2.17
C VAL A 159 1.11 -13.40 -2.05
N LYS A 160 2.40 -13.53 -2.40
CA LYS A 160 3.16 -14.77 -2.25
C LYS A 160 3.15 -15.32 -0.81
N ALA A 161 3.10 -14.44 0.20
CA ALA A 161 3.07 -14.83 1.61
C ALA A 161 1.70 -15.34 2.06
N ALA A 162 0.60 -14.90 1.42
CA ALA A 162 -0.75 -15.14 1.91
C ALA A 162 -1.07 -16.61 2.16
N ALA A 163 -0.63 -17.50 1.26
CA ALA A 163 -0.87 -18.94 1.41
C ALA A 163 -0.14 -19.55 2.62
N PHE A 164 1.08 -19.07 2.91
CA PHE A 164 1.85 -19.52 4.07
C PHE A 164 1.21 -19.01 5.36
N LEU A 165 0.84 -17.72 5.39
CA LEU A 165 0.19 -17.10 6.55
C LEU A 165 -1.15 -17.75 6.87
N ALA A 166 -1.98 -18.03 5.86
CA ALA A 166 -3.25 -18.70 6.04
C ALA A 166 -3.09 -20.16 6.54
N ARG A 167 -2.10 -20.89 6.02
CA ARG A 167 -1.82 -22.27 6.44
C ARG A 167 -1.39 -22.38 7.91
N LEU A 168 -0.76 -21.33 8.43
CA LEU A 168 -0.23 -21.28 9.80
C LEU A 168 -1.18 -20.54 10.76
N ASP A 169 -2.42 -20.26 10.36
CA ASP A 169 -3.42 -19.51 11.13
C ASP A 169 -2.94 -18.09 11.55
N LEU A 170 -1.94 -17.55 10.86
CA LEU A 170 -1.44 -16.18 11.05
C LEU A 170 -2.28 -15.13 10.31
N LEU A 171 -3.21 -15.58 9.46
CA LEU A 171 -4.15 -14.78 8.70
C LEU A 171 -5.55 -15.33 8.89
N ASN A 172 -6.30 -14.76 9.82
CA ASN A 172 -7.72 -15.09 10.05
C ASN A 172 -8.61 -13.99 9.45
N GLY A 173 -9.11 -14.24 8.25
CA GLY A 173 -9.76 -13.22 7.45
C GLY A 173 -8.76 -12.12 7.06
N ARG A 174 -8.75 -11.02 7.80
CA ARG A 174 -7.79 -9.92 7.63
C ARG A 174 -6.98 -9.59 8.89
N TRP A 175 -7.01 -10.46 9.90
CA TRP A 175 -6.42 -10.18 11.21
C TRP A 175 -5.32 -11.17 11.56
N SER A 176 -4.30 -10.69 12.24
CA SER A 176 -3.31 -11.54 12.89
C SER A 176 -3.88 -12.15 14.18
N PRO A 177 -3.21 -13.12 14.81
CA PRO A 177 -3.60 -13.66 16.10
C PRO A 177 -3.69 -12.61 17.21
N THR A 178 -2.92 -11.54 17.14
CA THR A 178 -2.94 -10.44 18.11
C THR A 178 -3.99 -9.37 17.80
N GLY A 179 -4.68 -9.48 16.65
CA GLY A 179 -5.70 -8.54 16.22
C GLY A 179 -5.17 -7.38 15.36
N ALA A 180 -3.92 -7.44 14.89
CA ALA A 180 -3.42 -6.48 13.93
C ALA A 180 -3.98 -6.76 12.52
N PRO A 181 -4.40 -5.74 11.76
CA PRO A 181 -4.90 -5.94 10.41
C PRO A 181 -3.75 -6.25 9.44
N TRP A 182 -4.01 -7.17 8.51
CA TRP A 182 -3.13 -7.48 7.40
C TRP A 182 -3.52 -6.69 6.16
N ILE A 183 -2.52 -6.11 5.49
CA ILE A 183 -2.61 -5.60 4.13
C ILE A 183 -1.80 -6.53 3.23
N ILE A 184 -2.49 -7.25 2.34
CA ILE A 184 -1.86 -8.16 1.38
C ILE A 184 -2.03 -7.59 -0.01
N SER A 185 -0.91 -7.16 -0.63
CA SER A 185 -0.98 -6.50 -1.93
C SER A 185 -0.04 -7.09 -2.97
N VAL A 186 -0.47 -7.02 -4.22
CA VAL A 186 0.32 -7.36 -5.41
C VAL A 186 1.40 -6.30 -5.72
N GLY A 187 1.25 -5.09 -5.19
CA GLY A 187 2.21 -3.99 -5.38
C GLY A 187 3.44 -4.11 -4.50
N TYR A 188 3.42 -4.92 -3.47
CA TYR A 188 4.59 -5.08 -2.61
C TYR A 188 5.70 -5.87 -3.31
N PRO A 189 6.95 -5.40 -3.24
CA PRO A 189 8.06 -6.02 -3.93
C PRO A 189 8.36 -7.42 -3.36
N VAL A 190 8.70 -8.34 -4.25
CA VAL A 190 9.20 -9.66 -3.89
C VAL A 190 10.72 -9.63 -3.96
N GLN A 191 11.40 -9.91 -2.85
CA GLN A 191 12.85 -9.81 -2.70
C GLN A 191 13.65 -10.95 -3.40
N GLY A 192 12.97 -11.84 -4.10
CA GLY A 192 13.58 -12.93 -4.85
C GLY A 192 12.72 -14.21 -4.88
N ALA A 193 13.29 -15.28 -5.47
CA ALA A 193 12.56 -16.55 -5.59
C ALA A 193 12.33 -17.22 -4.22
N THR A 194 13.30 -17.10 -3.32
CA THR A 194 13.33 -17.79 -2.03
C THR A 194 13.21 -16.87 -0.82
N THR A 195 13.04 -15.56 -1.02
CA THR A 195 12.91 -14.59 0.09
C THR A 195 11.56 -13.90 0.02
N ILE A 196 10.87 -13.87 1.14
CA ILE A 196 9.60 -13.16 1.33
C ILE A 196 9.84 -12.13 2.43
N ARG A 197 9.65 -10.84 2.12
CA ARG A 197 9.72 -9.78 3.10
C ARG A 197 8.33 -9.50 3.65
N LEU A 198 8.25 -9.39 4.96
CA LEU A 198 7.09 -8.91 5.70
C LEU A 198 7.44 -7.57 6.34
N TRP A 199 6.43 -6.70 6.49
CA TRP A 199 6.62 -5.40 7.13
C TRP A 199 5.57 -5.20 8.22
N VAL A 200 5.89 -4.32 9.16
CA VAL A 200 4.94 -3.76 10.11
C VAL A 200 5.10 -2.24 10.13
N THR A 201 3.98 -1.53 10.10
CA THR A 201 3.96 -0.07 10.20
C THR A 201 2.94 0.36 11.25
N GLY A 202 2.99 1.65 11.64
CA GLY A 202 1.87 2.26 12.35
C GLY A 202 0.63 2.37 11.47
N SER A 203 -0.31 3.19 11.87
CA SER A 203 -1.57 3.39 11.14
C SER A 203 -1.32 3.79 9.68
N VAL A 204 -2.10 3.23 8.77
CA VAL A 204 -2.00 3.49 7.33
C VAL A 204 -3.23 4.23 6.85
N TRP A 205 -3.03 5.30 6.08
CA TRP A 205 -4.08 6.08 5.42
C TRP A 205 -3.92 6.00 3.92
N ALA A 206 -5.02 5.88 3.21
CA ALA A 206 -5.03 5.93 1.75
C ALA A 206 -6.28 6.64 1.23
N ALA A 207 -6.13 7.32 0.11
CA ALA A 207 -7.23 7.86 -0.67
C ALA A 207 -6.90 7.85 -2.16
N VAL A 208 -7.94 7.74 -2.96
CA VAL A 208 -7.89 7.88 -4.40
C VAL A 208 -9.04 8.78 -4.84
N ASP A 209 -8.82 9.56 -5.87
CA ASP A 209 -9.85 10.41 -6.48
C ASP A 209 -10.59 9.66 -7.60
N ASP A 210 -11.69 10.23 -8.05
CA ASP A 210 -12.41 9.73 -9.21
C ASP A 210 -11.55 9.82 -10.48
N PRO A 211 -11.67 8.88 -11.41
CA PRO A 211 -10.88 8.88 -12.63
C PRO A 211 -11.26 10.05 -13.53
N PHE A 212 -10.26 10.71 -14.08
CA PHE A 212 -10.41 11.71 -15.13
C PHE A 212 -9.96 11.10 -16.48
N VAL A 213 -10.86 11.04 -17.45
CA VAL A 213 -10.60 10.35 -18.73
C VAL A 213 -10.60 11.34 -19.88
N LEU A 214 -9.48 11.36 -20.61
CA LEU A 214 -9.26 12.18 -21.80
C LEU A 214 -9.07 11.31 -23.04
N ASN A 215 -9.47 11.86 -24.21
CA ASN A 215 -9.00 11.35 -25.50
C ASN A 215 -8.01 12.35 -26.08
N ASP A 216 -6.88 11.84 -26.52
CA ASP A 216 -5.96 12.57 -27.37
C ASP A 216 -5.99 12.00 -28.79
N LEU A 217 -6.05 12.89 -29.77
CA LEU A 217 -6.01 12.55 -31.18
C LEU A 217 -4.64 12.93 -31.74
N ASP A 218 -3.75 11.99 -31.88
CA ASP A 218 -2.54 12.22 -32.65
C ASP A 218 -2.85 12.24 -34.14
N ARG A 219 -3.09 13.45 -34.64
CA ARG A 219 -3.42 13.69 -36.06
C ARG A 219 -2.29 13.33 -37.03
N ARG A 220 -1.04 13.22 -36.54
CA ARG A 220 0.12 12.89 -37.40
C ARG A 220 0.17 11.41 -37.71
N ASN A 221 -0.16 10.58 -36.71
CA ASN A 221 -0.12 9.13 -36.84
C ASN A 221 -1.50 8.49 -36.99
N ASN A 222 -2.58 9.30 -37.06
CA ASN A 222 -3.97 8.86 -37.09
C ASN A 222 -4.31 7.83 -35.98
N ASN A 223 -3.71 8.02 -34.79
CA ASN A 223 -3.98 7.23 -33.62
C ASN A 223 -4.87 8.00 -32.66
N ASP A 224 -5.98 7.38 -32.31
CA ASP A 224 -6.80 7.81 -31.17
C ASP A 224 -6.27 7.09 -29.93
N GLU A 225 -5.94 7.84 -28.89
CA GLU A 225 -5.50 7.32 -27.61
C GLU A 225 -6.39 7.88 -26.50
N ALA A 226 -6.87 7.01 -25.61
CA ALA A 226 -7.58 7.43 -24.42
C ALA A 226 -6.64 7.30 -23.21
N PHE A 227 -6.62 8.35 -22.39
CA PHE A 227 -5.89 8.39 -21.13
C PHE A 227 -6.87 8.48 -19.98
N ALA A 228 -6.69 7.62 -18.99
CA ALA A 228 -7.36 7.73 -17.72
C ALA A 228 -6.32 8.07 -16.65
N ASN A 229 -6.63 9.06 -15.83
CA ASN A 229 -5.75 9.55 -14.78
C ASN A 229 -6.52 9.68 -13.46
N ARG A 230 -5.86 9.42 -12.37
CA ARG A 230 -6.40 9.50 -11.01
C ARG A 230 -5.32 9.97 -10.05
N SER A 231 -5.67 10.87 -9.15
CA SER A 231 -4.79 11.21 -8.03
C SER A 231 -4.95 10.20 -6.91
N ALA A 232 -3.86 9.92 -6.24
CA ALA A 232 -3.82 9.03 -5.08
C ALA A 232 -2.88 9.59 -4.02
N ILE A 233 -3.10 9.21 -2.77
CA ILE A 233 -2.16 9.40 -1.68
C ILE A 233 -2.15 8.15 -0.82
N VAL A 234 -0.98 7.84 -0.27
CA VAL A 234 -0.82 6.83 0.76
C VAL A 234 0.20 7.33 1.78
N ALA A 235 -0.11 7.09 3.05
CA ALA A 235 0.69 7.54 4.16
C ALA A 235 0.64 6.52 5.31
N PHE A 236 1.64 6.54 6.18
CA PHE A 236 1.64 5.72 7.38
C PHE A 236 2.34 6.46 8.54
N ASP A 237 2.09 6.02 9.77
CA ASP A 237 2.83 6.51 10.92
C ASP A 237 4.23 5.87 10.95
N PRO A 238 5.30 6.64 10.71
CA PRO A 238 6.65 6.11 10.57
C PRO A 238 7.32 5.75 11.90
N CYS A 239 6.67 5.98 13.04
CA CYS A 239 7.18 5.53 14.35
C CYS A 239 7.33 4.02 14.41
N ILE A 240 6.48 3.30 13.70
CA ILE A 240 6.57 1.86 13.50
C ILE A 240 6.85 1.65 12.02
N ASN A 241 8.07 1.25 11.70
CA ASN A 241 8.48 0.88 10.34
C ASN A 241 9.61 -0.14 10.41
N PHE A 242 9.23 -1.41 10.50
CA PHE A 242 10.16 -2.52 10.57
C PHE A 242 9.87 -3.54 9.48
N TYR A 243 10.90 -4.27 9.09
CA TYR A 243 10.74 -5.41 8.19
C TYR A 243 11.58 -6.61 8.62
N ILE A 244 11.16 -7.78 8.18
CA ILE A 244 11.86 -9.04 8.38
C ILE A 244 11.82 -9.87 7.10
N ASP A 245 12.91 -10.50 6.76
CA ASP A 245 13.01 -11.39 5.61
C ASP A 245 12.82 -12.84 6.07
N VAL A 246 11.99 -13.59 5.33
CA VAL A 246 11.77 -15.02 5.57
C VAL A 246 12.29 -15.78 4.36
N THR A 247 13.28 -16.65 4.57
CA THR A 247 13.75 -17.54 3.50
C THR A 247 12.88 -18.79 3.44
N VAL A 248 12.36 -19.07 2.25
CA VAL A 248 11.56 -20.27 1.98
C VAL A 248 12.35 -21.24 1.10
N PRO A 249 12.15 -22.55 1.25
CA PRO A 249 12.80 -23.51 0.38
C PRO A 249 12.50 -23.21 -1.10
N ALA A 250 13.49 -23.38 -1.97
CA ALA A 250 13.24 -23.32 -3.41
C ALA A 250 12.19 -24.37 -3.76
N SER A 251 11.16 -23.96 -4.53
CA SER A 251 10.21 -24.94 -5.07
C SER A 251 10.98 -25.95 -5.95
N PRO A 252 10.73 -27.23 -5.79
CA PRO A 252 11.37 -28.27 -6.60
C PRO A 252 11.05 -28.13 -8.10
#